data_b662820605aac7d2395e059554c6bf75
#
_entry.id   b662820605aac7d2395e059554c6bf75
#
_cell.length_a   1.000
_cell.length_b   1.000
_cell.length_c   1.000
_cell.angle_alpha   90.00
_cell.angle_beta   90.00
_cell.angle_gamma   90.00
#
_symmetry.space_group_name_H-M   'P 1'
#
loop_
_entity.id
_entity.type
_entity.pdbx_description
1 polymer ?
#
loop_
_entity_poly.entity_id
_entity_poly.type
_entity_poly.pdbx_seq_one_letter_code
_entity_poly.pdbx_strand_id
1 'polypeptide(L)'
;IVGTLLVESATVGGIGPFVGMFGFSLALALPFGLFAAFPGWLNSLPKSGGWLNTVKVFLGFLELALAFKFLSNADLVMQGHFLEREFFIAIWIGIFFVLALYLFGFIKLPNDGDIKHLSVSRSLLATTVLIFVMYLIPGLWGAPLKLISGFPPPMSYSESPGGIGIYSNNNQTNNTTENTHSGPQGLSVFHDLEEGLAYAKSVNKPSFLDFTGHACINCRKMEEKVWGEEGVFNILRDSVVIISLYVDDKRLLPDNQHSEEEIAPGKIINVTTIGDKWSAYQAKKYKSLSQPYYRMLDKNGEDLSNGSADYLNHGNRQDFLQWLRTGLEQYKSS
;
A
#
# COMPACT_ATOMS: atom_id res chain seq x y z
N ILE A 1 -4.33 7.32 -9.94
CA ILE A 1 -4.51 8.69 -10.49
C ILE A 1 -5.97 9.11 -10.39
N VAL A 2 -6.92 8.42 -11.05
CA VAL A 2 -8.35 8.81 -11.02
C VAL A 2 -8.91 8.82 -9.60
N GLY A 3 -8.65 7.79 -8.80
CA GLY A 3 -9.07 7.73 -7.40
C GLY A 3 -8.50 8.86 -6.54
N THR A 4 -7.23 9.19 -6.71
CA THR A 4 -6.57 10.30 -6.00
C THR A 4 -7.20 11.64 -6.37
N LEU A 5 -7.44 11.88 -7.66
CA LEU A 5 -8.09 13.10 -8.15
C LEU A 5 -9.54 13.23 -7.69
N LEU A 6 -10.28 12.11 -7.58
CA LEU A 6 -11.65 12.10 -7.04
C LEU A 6 -11.66 12.46 -5.55
N VAL A 7 -10.74 11.90 -4.75
CA VAL A 7 -10.60 12.23 -3.33
C VAL A 7 -10.21 13.70 -3.16
N GLU A 8 -9.25 14.20 -3.94
CA GLU A 8 -8.82 15.59 -3.92
C GLU A 8 -9.96 16.54 -4.29
N SER A 9 -10.79 16.18 -5.30
CA SER A 9 -11.95 16.99 -5.67
C SER A 9 -13.00 17.05 -4.57
N ALA A 10 -13.14 15.99 -3.79
CA ALA A 10 -14.11 15.90 -2.70
C ALA A 10 -13.65 16.65 -1.44
N THR A 11 -12.32 16.79 -1.23
CA THR A 11 -11.75 17.38 -0.01
C THR A 11 -11.33 18.82 -0.16
N VAL A 12 -10.72 19.17 -1.28
CA VAL A 12 -10.11 20.50 -1.48
C VAL A 12 -10.97 21.39 -2.39
N GLY A 13 -11.75 20.76 -3.26
CA GLY A 13 -12.50 21.48 -4.30
C GLY A 13 -11.57 22.25 -5.25
N GLY A 14 -11.91 22.44 -6.48
CA GLY A 14 -11.12 23.30 -7.34
C GLY A 14 -10.91 22.77 -8.75
N ILE A 15 -10.20 23.56 -9.55
CA ILE A 15 -9.94 23.29 -10.97
C ILE A 15 -8.90 22.17 -11.16
N GLY A 16 -8.01 21.94 -10.18
CA GLY A 16 -6.92 20.96 -10.27
C GLY A 16 -7.38 19.55 -10.65
N PRO A 17 -8.27 18.91 -9.89
CA PRO A 17 -8.81 17.58 -10.20
C PRO A 17 -9.50 17.52 -11.57
N PHE A 18 -10.24 18.56 -11.94
CA PHE A 18 -10.89 18.65 -13.24
C PHE A 18 -9.87 18.65 -14.38
N VAL A 19 -8.82 19.49 -14.30
CA VAL A 19 -7.75 19.55 -15.29
C VAL A 19 -6.99 18.23 -15.36
N GLY A 20 -6.72 17.58 -14.21
CA GLY A 20 -6.06 16.29 -14.15
C GLY A 20 -6.89 15.18 -14.81
N MET A 21 -8.18 15.11 -14.54
CA MET A 21 -9.09 14.13 -15.17
C MET A 21 -9.27 14.39 -16.67
N PHE A 22 -9.42 15.65 -17.05
CA PHE A 22 -9.53 16.04 -18.45
C PHE A 22 -8.25 15.70 -19.23
N GLY A 23 -7.08 16.03 -18.67
CA GLY A 23 -5.78 15.70 -19.28
C GLY A 23 -5.57 14.20 -19.43
N PHE A 24 -5.92 13.41 -18.42
CA PHE A 24 -5.86 11.95 -18.48
C PHE A 24 -6.80 11.39 -19.58
N SER A 25 -8.05 11.84 -19.59
CA SER A 25 -9.04 11.42 -20.59
C SER A 25 -8.63 11.81 -22.01
N LEU A 26 -8.09 13.03 -22.18
CA LEU A 26 -7.59 13.51 -23.47
C LEU A 26 -6.39 12.68 -23.95
N ALA A 27 -5.44 12.37 -23.05
CA ALA A 27 -4.28 11.54 -23.38
C ALA A 27 -4.68 10.14 -23.85
N LEU A 28 -5.73 9.55 -23.26
CA LEU A 28 -6.28 8.27 -23.72
C LEU A 28 -7.06 8.40 -25.03
N ALA A 29 -7.87 9.43 -25.20
CA ALA A 29 -8.73 9.61 -26.38
C ALA A 29 -7.93 10.04 -27.64
N LEU A 30 -6.82 10.77 -27.46
CA LEU A 30 -6.06 11.36 -28.56
C LEU A 30 -5.53 10.32 -29.57
N PRO A 31 -4.90 9.18 -29.16
CA PRO A 31 -4.49 8.15 -30.12
C PRO A 31 -5.66 7.59 -30.94
N PHE A 32 -6.80 7.32 -30.29
CA PHE A 32 -7.98 6.79 -30.96
C PHE A 32 -8.61 7.82 -31.89
N GLY A 33 -8.66 9.08 -31.47
CA GLY A 33 -9.13 10.19 -32.30
C GLY A 33 -8.25 10.39 -33.56
N LEU A 34 -6.93 10.30 -33.40
CA LEU A 34 -5.99 10.38 -34.53
C LEU A 34 -6.18 9.21 -35.51
N PHE A 35 -6.32 7.98 -35.03
CA PHE A 35 -6.59 6.82 -35.90
C PHE A 35 -7.95 6.90 -36.58
N ALA A 36 -8.96 7.45 -35.91
CA ALA A 36 -10.27 7.69 -36.53
C ALA A 36 -10.23 8.77 -37.59
N ALA A 37 -9.47 9.86 -37.35
CA ALA A 37 -9.30 10.96 -38.33
C ALA A 37 -8.44 10.57 -39.54
N PHE A 38 -7.46 9.67 -39.31
CA PHE A 38 -6.52 9.23 -40.34
C PHE A 38 -6.51 7.70 -40.48
N PRO A 39 -7.56 7.07 -41.04
CA PRO A 39 -7.64 5.62 -41.22
C PRO A 39 -6.50 5.00 -42.01
N GLY A 40 -5.87 5.80 -42.91
CA GLY A 40 -4.69 5.40 -43.68
C GLY A 40 -3.49 5.04 -42.79
N TRP A 41 -3.34 5.65 -41.63
CA TRP A 41 -2.27 5.32 -40.67
C TRP A 41 -2.45 3.92 -40.07
N LEU A 42 -3.67 3.52 -39.79
CA LEU A 42 -3.98 2.15 -39.33
C LEU A 42 -3.60 1.11 -40.43
N ASN A 43 -3.83 1.43 -41.69
CA ASN A 43 -3.49 0.54 -42.82
C ASN A 43 -1.99 0.48 -43.08
N SER A 44 -1.22 1.51 -42.70
CA SER A 44 0.24 1.56 -42.84
C SER A 44 0.97 0.88 -41.68
N LEU A 45 0.27 0.59 -40.59
CA LEU A 45 0.85 -0.22 -39.51
C LEU A 45 1.16 -1.60 -40.08
N PRO A 46 2.37 -2.16 -39.80
CA PRO A 46 2.72 -3.49 -40.29
C PRO A 46 1.62 -4.45 -39.85
N LYS A 47 1.02 -5.18 -40.82
CA LYS A 47 0.05 -6.24 -40.48
C LYS A 47 0.70 -7.11 -39.45
N SER A 48 0.09 -7.11 -38.27
CA SER A 48 0.62 -7.66 -37.04
C SER A 48 1.13 -9.09 -37.27
N GLY A 49 2.44 -9.23 -37.42
CA GLY A 49 3.10 -10.51 -37.34
C GLY A 49 2.99 -11.08 -35.90
N GLY A 50 3.51 -12.26 -35.70
CA GLY A 50 3.42 -12.96 -34.40
C GLY A 50 3.83 -12.19 -33.15
N TRP A 51 4.51 -11.01 -33.30
CA TRP A 51 4.88 -10.16 -32.16
C TRP A 51 3.65 -9.51 -31.47
N LEU A 52 2.62 -9.12 -32.22
CA LEU A 52 1.40 -8.54 -31.61
C LEU A 52 0.68 -9.58 -30.76
N ASN A 53 0.67 -10.86 -31.18
CA ASN A 53 0.14 -11.94 -30.39
C ASN A 53 0.95 -12.11 -29.10
N THR A 54 2.28 -12.05 -29.19
CA THR A 54 3.16 -12.09 -28.01
C THR A 54 2.86 -10.94 -27.02
N VAL A 55 2.63 -9.71 -27.52
CA VAL A 55 2.25 -8.57 -26.69
C VAL A 55 0.90 -8.79 -26.02
N LYS A 56 -0.11 -9.27 -26.76
CA LYS A 56 -1.43 -9.59 -26.18
C LYS A 56 -1.34 -10.61 -25.05
N VAL A 57 -0.60 -11.69 -25.27
CA VAL A 57 -0.39 -12.73 -24.27
C VAL A 57 0.36 -12.18 -23.06
N PHE A 58 1.43 -11.41 -23.29
CA PHE A 58 2.19 -10.77 -22.21
C PHE A 58 1.30 -9.86 -21.34
N LEU A 59 0.49 -9.01 -21.97
CA LEU A 59 -0.47 -8.15 -21.27
C LEU A 59 -1.53 -8.96 -20.52
N GLY A 60 -2.02 -10.07 -21.10
CA GLY A 60 -2.95 -10.99 -20.43
C GLY A 60 -2.38 -11.59 -19.14
N PHE A 61 -1.10 -11.97 -19.12
CA PHE A 61 -0.43 -12.43 -17.91
C PHE A 61 -0.26 -11.33 -16.86
N LEU A 62 0.05 -10.08 -17.30
CA LEU A 62 0.09 -8.94 -16.39
C LEU A 62 -1.29 -8.63 -15.78
N GLU A 63 -2.33 -8.68 -16.59
CA GLU A 63 -3.71 -8.48 -16.15
C GLU A 63 -4.14 -9.55 -15.15
N LEU A 64 -3.77 -10.82 -15.39
CA LEU A 64 -3.99 -11.90 -14.44
C LEU A 64 -3.27 -11.67 -13.10
N ALA A 65 -2.01 -11.23 -13.14
CA ALA A 65 -1.25 -10.90 -11.93
C ALA A 65 -1.91 -9.74 -11.15
N LEU A 66 -2.39 -8.72 -11.86
CA LEU A 66 -3.12 -7.60 -11.26
C LEU A 66 -4.47 -8.02 -10.70
N ALA A 67 -5.19 -8.93 -11.36
CA ALA A 67 -6.46 -9.48 -10.84
C ALA A 67 -6.25 -10.14 -9.47
N PHE A 68 -5.20 -10.95 -9.30
CA PHE A 68 -4.84 -11.52 -7.99
C PHE A 68 -4.42 -10.45 -6.98
N LYS A 69 -3.78 -9.34 -7.42
CA LYS A 69 -3.49 -8.22 -6.53
C LYS A 69 -4.78 -7.56 -6.00
N PHE A 70 -5.77 -7.33 -6.86
CA PHE A 70 -7.06 -6.76 -6.41
C PHE A 70 -7.82 -7.73 -5.49
N LEU A 71 -7.79 -9.03 -5.80
CA LEU A 71 -8.39 -10.04 -4.95
C LEU A 71 -7.72 -10.10 -3.57
N SER A 72 -6.39 -10.06 -3.53
CA SER A 72 -5.61 -9.99 -2.29
C SER A 72 -5.91 -8.72 -1.48
N ASN A 73 -6.11 -7.57 -2.14
CA ASN A 73 -6.52 -6.35 -1.43
C ASN A 73 -7.92 -6.49 -0.81
N ALA A 74 -8.86 -7.12 -1.53
CA ALA A 74 -10.19 -7.37 -0.98
C ALA A 74 -10.12 -8.31 0.22
N ASP A 75 -9.38 -9.41 0.12
CA ASP A 75 -9.15 -10.36 1.21
C ASP A 75 -8.51 -9.68 2.43
N LEU A 76 -7.50 -8.84 2.20
CA LEU A 76 -6.80 -8.09 3.24
C LEU A 76 -7.72 -7.12 4.00
N VAL A 77 -8.59 -6.38 3.28
CA VAL A 77 -9.57 -5.45 3.89
C VAL A 77 -10.65 -6.21 4.66
N MET A 78 -11.06 -7.38 4.18
CA MET A 78 -12.04 -8.25 4.82
C MET A 78 -11.45 -9.12 5.95
N GLN A 79 -10.11 -9.14 6.09
CA GLN A 79 -9.36 -10.00 7.04
C GLN A 79 -9.74 -11.48 6.88
N GLY A 80 -9.89 -11.93 5.62
CA GLY A 80 -10.34 -13.30 5.30
C GLY A 80 -9.27 -14.36 5.40
N HIS A 81 -7.97 -13.99 5.35
CA HIS A 81 -6.80 -14.89 5.41
C HIS A 81 -6.77 -15.99 4.34
N PHE A 82 -7.36 -15.74 3.16
CA PHE A 82 -7.31 -16.66 2.03
C PHE A 82 -6.10 -16.45 1.12
N LEU A 83 -5.67 -15.18 0.96
CA LEU A 83 -4.55 -14.79 0.10
C LEU A 83 -3.46 -14.11 0.93
N GLU A 84 -2.92 -14.87 1.88
CA GLU A 84 -1.78 -14.43 2.68
C GLU A 84 -0.53 -14.19 1.82
N ARG A 85 0.46 -13.52 2.39
CA ARG A 85 1.64 -13.03 1.68
C ARG A 85 2.36 -14.11 0.88
N GLU A 86 2.64 -15.26 1.49
CA GLU A 86 3.35 -16.38 0.87
C GLU A 86 2.57 -16.95 -0.30
N PHE A 87 1.27 -17.17 -0.12
CA PHE A 87 0.41 -17.71 -1.15
C PHE A 87 0.25 -16.73 -2.32
N PHE A 88 0.09 -15.45 -2.05
CA PHE A 88 0.09 -14.39 -3.06
C PHE A 88 1.39 -14.39 -3.88
N ILE A 89 2.55 -14.44 -3.22
CA ILE A 89 3.87 -14.45 -3.88
C ILE A 89 4.03 -15.74 -4.70
N ALA A 90 3.58 -16.90 -4.19
CA ALA A 90 3.64 -18.17 -4.92
C ALA A 90 2.81 -18.12 -6.22
N ILE A 91 1.61 -17.53 -6.18
CA ILE A 91 0.79 -17.31 -7.37
C ILE A 91 1.51 -16.41 -8.38
N TRP A 92 2.10 -15.33 -7.94
CA TRP A 92 2.85 -14.42 -8.82
C TRP A 92 4.07 -15.10 -9.43
N ILE A 93 4.83 -15.87 -8.65
CA ILE A 93 5.93 -16.70 -9.16
C ILE A 93 5.41 -17.62 -10.26
N GLY A 94 4.30 -18.34 -10.04
CA GLY A 94 3.70 -19.23 -11.03
C GLY A 94 3.31 -18.51 -12.33
N ILE A 95 2.61 -17.38 -12.22
CA ILE A 95 2.16 -16.57 -13.36
C ILE A 95 3.36 -16.09 -14.19
N PHE A 96 4.34 -15.45 -13.55
CA PHE A 96 5.50 -14.90 -14.26
C PHE A 96 6.46 -15.98 -14.74
N PHE A 97 6.55 -17.12 -14.06
CA PHE A 97 7.33 -18.26 -14.53
C PHE A 97 6.74 -18.86 -15.83
N VAL A 98 5.42 -19.08 -15.87
CA VAL A 98 4.73 -19.54 -17.09
C VAL A 98 4.87 -18.53 -18.21
N LEU A 99 4.79 -17.24 -17.92
CA LEU A 99 5.07 -16.16 -18.88
C LEU A 99 6.50 -16.22 -19.42
N ALA A 100 7.49 -16.48 -18.57
CA ALA A 100 8.89 -16.64 -19.00
C ALA A 100 9.04 -17.85 -19.95
N LEU A 101 8.44 -19.00 -19.61
CA LEU A 101 8.42 -20.19 -20.47
C LEU A 101 7.77 -19.92 -21.83
N TYR A 102 6.67 -19.18 -21.85
CA TYR A 102 6.01 -18.72 -23.10
C TYR A 102 6.93 -17.82 -23.93
N LEU A 103 7.57 -16.86 -23.31
CA LEU A 103 8.48 -15.94 -24.00
C LEU A 103 9.72 -16.66 -24.54
N PHE A 104 10.26 -17.66 -23.84
CA PHE A 104 11.32 -18.52 -24.34
C PHE A 104 10.87 -19.51 -25.43
N GLY A 105 9.54 -19.61 -25.68
CA GLY A 105 8.99 -20.49 -26.72
C GLY A 105 8.82 -21.95 -26.31
N PHE A 106 8.96 -22.29 -25.03
CA PHE A 106 8.66 -23.63 -24.52
C PHE A 106 7.17 -23.93 -24.52
N ILE A 107 6.33 -22.88 -24.39
CA ILE A 107 4.87 -22.97 -24.43
C ILE A 107 4.39 -22.26 -25.71
N LYS A 108 3.50 -22.91 -26.46
CA LYS A 108 2.81 -22.32 -27.60
C LYS A 108 1.32 -22.22 -27.29
N LEU A 109 0.75 -21.06 -27.58
CA LEU A 109 -0.67 -20.79 -27.43
C LEU A 109 -1.36 -20.75 -28.79
N PRO A 110 -2.69 -20.93 -28.86
CA PRO A 110 -3.44 -20.78 -30.10
C PRO A 110 -3.15 -19.42 -30.72
N ASN A 111 -3.00 -19.38 -32.05
CA ASN A 111 -2.62 -18.22 -32.87
C ASN A 111 -1.16 -17.75 -32.74
N ASP A 112 -0.29 -18.48 -32.05
CA ASP A 112 1.15 -18.22 -32.17
C ASP A 112 1.66 -18.69 -33.53
N GLY A 113 2.44 -17.85 -34.19
CA GLY A 113 3.16 -18.22 -35.40
C GLY A 113 4.29 -19.22 -35.11
N ASP A 114 4.76 -19.93 -36.14
CA ASP A 114 5.94 -20.81 -36.01
C ASP A 114 7.18 -20.00 -35.64
N ILE A 115 7.67 -20.23 -34.42
CA ILE A 115 8.89 -19.59 -33.92
C ILE A 115 10.07 -20.48 -34.29
N LYS A 116 10.68 -20.21 -35.44
CA LYS A 116 11.91 -20.92 -35.85
C LYS A 116 13.13 -20.47 -35.08
N HIS A 117 13.19 -19.18 -34.69
CA HIS A 117 14.26 -18.58 -33.90
C HIS A 117 13.69 -17.52 -32.96
N LEU A 118 14.24 -17.44 -31.75
CA LEU A 118 13.92 -16.38 -30.81
C LEU A 118 14.57 -15.06 -31.26
N SER A 119 13.80 -14.00 -31.34
CA SER A 119 14.36 -12.67 -31.55
C SER A 119 15.10 -12.20 -30.29
N VAL A 120 16.12 -11.35 -30.44
CA VAL A 120 16.90 -10.80 -29.32
C VAL A 120 15.98 -10.08 -28.31
N SER A 121 15.05 -9.27 -28.79
CA SER A 121 14.12 -8.53 -27.94
C SER A 121 13.22 -9.46 -27.11
N ARG A 122 12.72 -10.56 -27.71
CA ARG A 122 11.90 -11.55 -27.01
C ARG A 122 12.71 -12.30 -25.98
N SER A 123 13.97 -12.65 -26.29
CA SER A 123 14.89 -13.30 -25.36
C SER A 123 15.23 -12.40 -24.17
N LEU A 124 15.53 -11.11 -24.42
CA LEU A 124 15.78 -10.14 -23.35
C LEU A 124 14.57 -9.95 -22.45
N LEU A 125 13.37 -9.85 -23.02
CA LEU A 125 12.13 -9.75 -22.23
C LEU A 125 11.91 -11.00 -21.37
N ALA A 126 12.11 -12.20 -21.96
CA ALA A 126 12.00 -13.47 -21.22
C ALA A 126 12.98 -13.53 -20.05
N THR A 127 14.23 -13.12 -20.28
CA THR A 127 15.26 -13.06 -19.24
C THR A 127 14.88 -12.06 -18.14
N THR A 128 14.36 -10.89 -18.49
CA THR A 128 13.90 -9.89 -17.51
C THR A 128 12.76 -10.45 -16.63
N VAL A 129 11.79 -11.14 -17.24
CA VAL A 129 10.70 -11.78 -16.49
C VAL A 129 11.25 -12.89 -15.58
N LEU A 130 12.21 -13.68 -16.05
CA LEU A 130 12.83 -14.73 -15.23
C LEU A 130 13.62 -14.13 -14.04
N ILE A 131 14.36 -13.04 -14.25
CA ILE A 131 15.03 -12.31 -13.15
C ILE A 131 14.01 -11.83 -12.12
N PHE A 132 12.85 -11.34 -12.58
CA PHE A 132 11.78 -10.93 -11.68
C PHE A 132 11.24 -12.12 -10.87
N VAL A 133 11.05 -13.29 -11.48
CA VAL A 133 10.68 -14.52 -10.76
C VAL A 133 11.70 -14.86 -9.69
N MET A 134 13.00 -14.84 -10.02
CA MET A 134 14.08 -15.11 -9.06
C MET A 134 14.10 -14.10 -7.90
N TYR A 135 13.77 -12.84 -8.19
CA TYR A 135 13.64 -11.80 -7.17
C TYR A 135 12.46 -12.05 -6.21
N LEU A 136 11.36 -12.67 -6.67
CA LEU A 136 10.22 -12.99 -5.82
C LEU A 136 10.47 -14.15 -4.85
N ILE A 137 11.32 -15.11 -5.23
CA ILE A 137 11.54 -16.36 -4.48
C ILE A 137 11.92 -16.12 -3.00
N PRO A 138 12.87 -15.25 -2.64
CA PRO A 138 13.19 -14.96 -1.24
C PRO A 138 12.01 -14.42 -0.43
N GLY A 139 11.04 -13.79 -1.10
CA GLY A 139 9.82 -13.29 -0.48
C GLY A 139 8.95 -14.37 0.17
N LEU A 140 9.03 -15.62 -0.30
CA LEU A 140 8.36 -16.79 0.31
C LEU A 140 8.90 -17.10 1.72
N TRP A 141 10.09 -16.66 2.06
CA TRP A 141 10.73 -16.81 3.37
C TRP A 141 10.75 -15.52 4.17
N GLY A 142 9.90 -14.55 3.83
CA GLY A 142 9.77 -13.31 4.57
C GLY A 142 10.78 -12.22 4.20
N ALA A 143 11.55 -12.37 3.12
CA ALA A 143 12.45 -11.30 2.68
C ALA A 143 11.64 -10.05 2.23
N PRO A 144 12.10 -8.82 2.56
CA PRO A 144 11.47 -7.60 2.10
C PRO A 144 11.65 -7.44 0.59
N LEU A 145 10.55 -7.35 -0.15
CA LEU A 145 10.55 -7.14 -1.59
C LEU A 145 10.46 -5.64 -1.92
N LYS A 146 11.52 -4.89 -1.61
CA LYS A 146 11.55 -3.41 -1.70
C LYS A 146 11.22 -2.85 -3.09
N LEU A 147 11.51 -3.58 -4.18
CA LEU A 147 11.20 -3.15 -5.55
C LEU A 147 9.69 -3.12 -5.82
N ILE A 148 8.96 -4.07 -5.25
CA ILE A 148 7.50 -4.19 -5.41
C ILE A 148 6.75 -3.90 -4.10
N SER A 149 7.36 -3.08 -3.25
CA SER A 149 6.79 -2.58 -2.01
C SER A 149 5.33 -2.14 -2.17
N GLY A 150 4.44 -2.65 -1.36
CA GLY A 150 3.00 -2.39 -1.43
C GLY A 150 2.20 -3.24 -2.43
N PHE A 151 2.84 -4.13 -3.23
CA PHE A 151 2.12 -5.12 -4.03
C PHE A 151 1.77 -6.37 -3.20
N PRO A 152 2.74 -7.07 -2.59
CA PRO A 152 2.39 -8.18 -1.70
C PRO A 152 1.67 -7.68 -0.44
N PRO A 153 0.85 -8.52 0.21
CA PRO A 153 0.36 -8.26 1.55
C PRO A 153 1.50 -7.95 2.54
N PRO A 154 1.23 -7.20 3.62
CA PRO A 154 2.24 -6.90 4.64
C PRO A 154 2.69 -8.17 5.38
N MET A 155 3.83 -8.10 6.07
CA MET A 155 4.35 -9.23 6.86
C MET A 155 3.43 -9.65 8.02
N SER A 156 2.60 -8.74 8.52
CA SER A 156 1.57 -9.05 9.51
C SER A 156 0.43 -9.91 8.97
N TYR A 157 0.28 -9.98 7.63
CA TYR A 157 -0.70 -10.80 6.92
C TYR A 157 0.02 -11.94 6.18
N SER A 158 0.65 -12.81 6.94
CA SER A 158 1.54 -13.88 6.50
C SER A 158 1.29 -15.11 7.34
N GLU A 159 1.37 -16.30 6.75
CA GLU A 159 1.33 -17.57 7.48
C GLU A 159 2.48 -17.67 8.50
N SER A 160 3.60 -16.98 8.24
CA SER A 160 4.78 -16.95 9.09
C SER A 160 5.25 -15.53 9.33
N PRO A 161 4.59 -14.74 10.19
CA PRO A 161 4.91 -13.32 10.40
C PRO A 161 6.36 -13.03 10.84
N GLY A 162 7.04 -14.00 11.41
CA GLY A 162 8.46 -13.93 11.78
C GLY A 162 9.43 -14.40 10.69
N GLY A 163 8.94 -14.87 9.53
CA GLY A 163 9.73 -15.52 8.49
C GLY A 163 10.06 -17.00 8.84
N ILE A 164 10.24 -17.83 7.79
CA ILE A 164 10.58 -19.24 7.97
C ILE A 164 12.02 -19.36 8.47
N GLY A 165 12.22 -20.04 9.60
CA GLY A 165 13.55 -20.29 10.20
C GLY A 165 13.99 -19.25 11.24
N ILE A 166 13.28 -18.17 11.40
CA ILE A 166 13.36 -17.37 12.63
C ILE A 166 12.34 -17.97 13.58
N TYR A 167 12.71 -19.03 14.27
CA TYR A 167 12.05 -19.32 15.55
C TYR A 167 12.16 -18.03 16.33
N SER A 168 11.05 -17.37 16.56
CA SER A 168 10.95 -16.30 17.51
C SER A 168 11.48 -16.90 18.82
N ASN A 169 12.76 -16.63 19.10
CA ASN A 169 13.29 -16.89 20.42
C ASN A 169 12.48 -15.95 21.32
N ASN A 170 11.49 -16.50 21.98
CA ASN A 170 10.60 -15.85 22.95
C ASN A 170 11.35 -15.29 24.16
N ASN A 171 12.59 -14.81 23.95
CA ASN A 171 13.42 -14.06 24.87
C ASN A 171 13.50 -12.56 24.54
N GLN A 172 12.62 -12.04 23.67
CA GLN A 172 12.29 -10.62 23.76
C GLN A 172 11.48 -10.48 25.04
N THR A 173 12.14 -9.92 26.04
CA THR A 173 11.62 -9.50 27.33
C THR A 173 10.13 -9.18 27.24
N ASN A 174 9.34 -9.91 28.06
CA ASN A 174 7.91 -9.74 28.29
C ASN A 174 7.57 -8.31 28.78
N ASN A 175 7.66 -7.33 27.87
CA ASN A 175 7.09 -6.01 28.02
C ASN A 175 6.01 -5.80 26.95
N THR A 176 5.35 -6.87 26.48
CA THR A 176 4.08 -6.73 25.77
C THR A 176 3.06 -6.34 26.83
N THR A 177 2.73 -5.05 26.87
CA THR A 177 1.50 -4.58 27.52
C THR A 177 0.34 -5.37 26.92
N GLU A 178 -0.62 -5.79 27.70
CA GLU A 178 -1.69 -6.74 27.33
C GLU A 178 -2.45 -6.40 26.04
N ASN A 179 -2.31 -5.16 25.47
CA ASN A 179 -3.08 -4.65 24.34
C ASN A 179 -2.20 -4.18 23.16
N THR A 180 -0.90 -4.57 23.08
CA THR A 180 -0.05 -4.21 21.96
C THR A 180 0.00 -5.32 20.90
N HIS A 181 0.03 -4.93 19.62
CA HIS A 181 0.15 -5.82 18.49
C HIS A 181 1.52 -5.67 17.80
N SER A 182 1.97 -6.72 17.12
CA SER A 182 3.16 -6.65 16.28
C SER A 182 2.84 -5.86 15.01
N GLY A 183 3.42 -4.68 14.89
CA GLY A 183 3.28 -3.80 13.73
C GLY A 183 4.43 -3.94 12.73
N PRO A 184 4.51 -3.00 11.76
CA PRO A 184 5.55 -2.97 10.75
C PRO A 184 6.95 -2.98 11.37
N GLN A 185 7.90 -3.68 10.74
CA GLN A 185 9.30 -3.83 11.19
C GLN A 185 9.45 -4.44 12.60
N GLY A 186 8.40 -5.11 13.12
CA GLY A 186 8.39 -5.66 14.49
C GLY A 186 8.21 -4.60 15.59
N LEU A 187 7.75 -3.39 15.22
CA LEU A 187 7.40 -2.34 16.18
C LEU A 187 6.13 -2.73 16.96
N SER A 188 6.04 -2.35 18.22
CA SER A 188 4.81 -2.51 19.02
C SER A 188 3.84 -1.38 18.71
N VAL A 189 2.60 -1.71 18.37
CA VAL A 189 1.57 -0.74 17.98
C VAL A 189 0.27 -0.97 18.74
N PHE A 190 -0.49 0.10 18.97
CA PHE A 190 -1.87 0.05 19.43
C PHE A 190 -2.81 0.25 18.23
N HIS A 191 -3.98 -0.39 18.26
CA HIS A 191 -5.02 -0.23 17.23
C HIS A 191 -6.25 0.52 17.73
N ASP A 192 -6.24 0.93 18.99
CA ASP A 192 -7.24 1.80 19.59
C ASP A 192 -6.60 3.08 20.13
N LEU A 193 -7.28 4.20 19.88
CA LEU A 193 -6.77 5.53 20.24
C LEU A 193 -6.71 5.72 21.76
N GLU A 194 -7.76 5.33 22.47
CA GLU A 194 -7.87 5.56 23.92
C GLU A 194 -6.87 4.72 24.68
N GLU A 195 -6.71 3.44 24.31
CA GLU A 195 -5.73 2.53 24.90
C GLU A 195 -4.30 3.03 24.66
N GLY A 196 -3.99 3.42 23.41
CA GLY A 196 -2.67 3.94 23.06
C GLY A 196 -2.33 5.24 23.79
N LEU A 197 -3.28 6.18 23.90
CA LEU A 197 -3.09 7.41 24.67
C LEU A 197 -2.93 7.17 26.17
N ALA A 198 -3.72 6.27 26.74
CA ALA A 198 -3.58 5.89 28.14
C ALA A 198 -2.19 5.31 28.45
N TYR A 199 -1.69 4.44 27.56
CA TYR A 199 -0.34 3.91 27.68
C TYR A 199 0.73 4.98 27.50
N ALA A 200 0.63 5.84 26.47
CA ALA A 200 1.56 6.94 26.24
C ALA A 200 1.70 7.86 27.46
N LYS A 201 0.56 8.17 28.10
CA LYS A 201 0.52 8.93 29.36
C LYS A 201 1.22 8.20 30.50
N SER A 202 1.03 6.87 30.63
CA SER A 202 1.64 6.08 31.71
C SER A 202 3.16 6.00 31.60
N VAL A 203 3.70 5.97 30.36
CA VAL A 203 5.15 5.90 30.10
C VAL A 203 5.77 7.28 29.83
N ASN A 204 4.99 8.34 29.90
CA ASN A 204 5.40 9.73 29.64
C ASN A 204 6.12 9.90 28.30
N LYS A 205 5.52 9.35 27.23
CA LYS A 205 6.01 9.50 25.85
C LYS A 205 4.95 10.16 24.99
N PRO A 206 5.35 10.88 23.92
CA PRO A 206 4.40 11.37 22.92
C PRO A 206 3.82 10.21 22.12
N SER A 207 2.61 10.39 21.62
CA SER A 207 1.97 9.44 20.72
C SER A 207 2.28 9.77 19.26
N PHE A 208 2.59 8.75 18.48
CA PHE A 208 2.68 8.80 17.03
C PHE A 208 1.40 8.18 16.46
N LEU A 209 0.48 9.04 16.02
CA LEU A 209 -0.79 8.65 15.44
C LEU A 209 -0.64 8.42 13.95
N ASP A 210 -0.99 7.23 13.50
CA ASP A 210 -0.89 6.76 12.12
C ASP A 210 -2.27 6.36 11.60
N PHE A 211 -2.86 7.19 10.72
CA PHE A 211 -4.02 6.78 9.95
C PHE A 211 -3.57 5.98 8.74
N THR A 212 -3.79 4.70 8.80
CA THR A 212 -3.33 3.72 7.83
C THR A 212 -4.50 2.93 7.24
N GLY A 213 -4.21 2.01 6.34
CA GLY A 213 -5.19 1.07 5.79
C GLY A 213 -4.54 -0.24 5.43
N HIS A 214 -5.29 -1.32 5.53
CA HIS A 214 -4.85 -2.66 5.14
C HIS A 214 -4.44 -2.71 3.67
N ALA A 215 -5.25 -2.13 2.78
CA ALA A 215 -4.98 -2.06 1.33
C ALA A 215 -4.19 -0.81 0.89
N CYS A 216 -3.66 -0.03 1.82
CA CYS A 216 -2.98 1.23 1.54
C CYS A 216 -1.55 1.02 1.02
N ILE A 217 -1.35 1.14 -0.29
CA ILE A 217 -0.02 0.97 -0.93
C ILE A 217 1.02 1.96 -0.41
N ASN A 218 0.65 3.23 -0.21
CA ASN A 218 1.59 4.25 0.25
C ASN A 218 1.96 4.04 1.72
N CYS A 219 1.04 3.50 2.54
CA CYS A 219 1.34 3.11 3.91
C CYS A 219 2.41 2.01 3.94
N ARG A 220 2.24 0.95 3.12
CA ARG A 220 3.25 -0.12 2.97
C ARG A 220 4.61 0.41 2.52
N LYS A 221 4.62 1.37 1.59
CA LYS A 221 5.87 2.00 1.15
C LYS A 221 6.57 2.78 2.26
N MET A 222 5.82 3.52 3.09
CA MET A 222 6.38 4.21 4.27
C MET A 222 6.98 3.22 5.25
N GLU A 223 6.24 2.18 5.59
CA GLU A 223 6.66 1.15 6.54
C GLU A 223 7.89 0.37 6.06
N GLU A 224 7.95 0.01 4.78
CA GLU A 224 9.06 -0.78 4.24
C GLU A 224 10.30 0.04 3.89
N LYS A 225 10.14 1.31 3.48
CA LYS A 225 11.25 2.12 2.96
C LYS A 225 11.71 3.22 3.88
N VAL A 226 10.82 3.71 4.79
CA VAL A 226 11.12 4.85 5.64
C VAL A 226 11.20 4.45 7.11
N TRP A 227 10.23 3.69 7.62
CA TRP A 227 10.23 3.31 9.04
C TRP A 227 11.39 2.40 9.43
N GLY A 228 11.84 1.52 8.50
CA GLY A 228 12.99 0.65 8.72
C GLY A 228 14.36 1.33 8.63
N GLU A 229 14.42 2.61 8.24
CA GLU A 229 15.69 3.32 8.13
C GLU A 229 16.24 3.75 9.50
N GLU A 230 17.55 3.63 9.66
CA GLU A 230 18.24 4.01 10.89
C GLU A 230 17.93 5.47 11.28
N GLY A 231 17.66 5.70 12.54
CA GLY A 231 17.22 6.98 13.07
C GLY A 231 15.71 7.12 13.11
N VAL A 232 14.96 6.80 12.05
CA VAL A 232 13.50 6.71 12.06
C VAL A 232 13.07 5.54 12.94
N PHE A 233 13.59 4.34 12.66
CA PHE A 233 13.28 3.13 13.41
C PHE A 233 13.55 3.29 14.91
N ASN A 234 14.70 3.87 15.27
CA ASN A 234 15.05 4.09 16.67
C ASN A 234 14.08 5.03 17.39
N ILE A 235 13.63 6.10 16.72
CA ILE A 235 12.62 7.01 17.28
C ILE A 235 11.29 6.30 17.47
N LEU A 236 10.83 5.59 16.43
CA LEU A 236 9.54 4.88 16.46
C LEU A 236 9.53 3.79 17.54
N ARG A 237 10.63 3.08 17.74
CA ARG A 237 10.76 2.03 18.75
C ARG A 237 10.88 2.56 20.17
N ASP A 238 11.70 3.61 20.37
CA ASP A 238 12.17 3.96 21.71
C ASP A 238 11.55 5.25 22.26
N SER A 239 11.11 6.18 21.40
CA SER A 239 10.79 7.56 21.78
C SER A 239 9.32 7.92 21.72
N VAL A 240 8.50 7.13 21.03
CA VAL A 240 7.06 7.39 20.87
C VAL A 240 6.24 6.15 21.16
N VAL A 241 4.94 6.31 21.36
CA VAL A 241 3.94 5.24 21.39
C VAL A 241 3.20 5.28 20.05
N ILE A 242 3.26 4.20 19.28
CA ILE A 242 2.63 4.13 17.96
C ILE A 242 1.17 3.70 18.11
N ILE A 243 0.26 4.47 17.51
CA ILE A 243 -1.17 4.21 17.45
C ILE A 243 -1.56 4.17 15.98
N SER A 244 -1.75 2.96 15.42
CA SER A 244 -2.11 2.75 14.01
C SER A 244 -3.61 2.48 13.88
N LEU A 245 -4.33 3.43 13.29
CA LEU A 245 -5.78 3.40 13.10
C LEU A 245 -6.12 3.03 11.66
N TYR A 246 -6.67 1.84 11.47
CA TYR A 246 -7.00 1.32 10.14
C TYR A 246 -8.35 1.85 9.67
N VAL A 247 -8.34 2.77 8.70
CA VAL A 247 -9.55 3.45 8.20
C VAL A 247 -10.35 2.65 7.18
N ASP A 248 -9.84 1.50 6.75
CA ASP A 248 -10.50 0.59 5.81
C ASP A 248 -10.88 -0.76 6.43
N ASP A 249 -10.73 -0.91 7.75
CA ASP A 249 -11.07 -2.13 8.48
C ASP A 249 -12.59 -2.38 8.46
N LYS A 250 -13.02 -3.51 7.91
CA LYS A 250 -14.43 -3.88 7.73
C LYS A 250 -15.01 -4.71 8.88
N ARG A 251 -14.24 -4.97 9.94
CA ARG A 251 -14.79 -5.60 11.15
C ARG A 251 -15.84 -4.71 11.77
N LEU A 252 -16.99 -5.33 12.13
CA LEU A 252 -18.13 -4.60 12.68
C LEU A 252 -17.83 -4.11 14.10
N LEU A 253 -18.28 -2.91 14.38
CA LEU A 253 -18.38 -2.41 15.75
C LEU A 253 -19.55 -3.10 16.46
N PRO A 254 -19.53 -3.22 17.80
CA PRO A 254 -20.71 -3.59 18.58
C PRO A 254 -21.88 -2.65 18.28
N ASP A 255 -23.11 -3.19 18.25
CA ASP A 255 -24.30 -2.42 17.88
C ASP A 255 -24.52 -1.14 18.69
N ASN A 256 -24.10 -1.15 19.96
CA ASN A 256 -24.16 0.02 20.84
C ASN A 256 -23.14 1.13 20.51
N GLN A 257 -22.21 0.89 19.59
CA GLN A 257 -21.25 1.87 19.10
C GLN A 257 -21.58 2.35 17.67
N HIS A 258 -22.66 1.84 17.07
CA HIS A 258 -23.12 2.34 15.78
C HIS A 258 -23.64 3.77 15.93
N SER A 259 -23.26 4.65 15.01
CA SER A 259 -23.65 6.06 15.03
C SER A 259 -23.76 6.64 13.62
N GLU A 260 -24.41 7.76 13.51
CA GLU A 260 -24.38 8.62 12.33
C GLU A 260 -23.45 9.81 12.64
N GLU A 261 -22.46 10.06 11.79
CA GLU A 261 -21.47 11.09 11.99
C GLU A 261 -21.43 12.06 10.80
N GLU A 262 -21.59 13.35 11.08
CA GLU A 262 -21.38 14.38 10.06
C GLU A 262 -19.88 14.66 9.93
N ILE A 263 -19.29 14.27 8.79
CA ILE A 263 -17.85 14.42 8.51
C ILE A 263 -17.51 15.72 7.76
N ALA A 264 -18.50 16.33 7.11
CA ALA A 264 -18.42 17.63 6.46
C ALA A 264 -19.82 18.22 6.38
N PRO A 265 -20.00 19.53 6.17
CA PRO A 265 -21.31 20.15 6.08
C PRO A 265 -22.25 19.44 5.10
N GLY A 266 -23.32 18.85 5.62
CA GLY A 266 -24.30 18.08 4.85
C GLY A 266 -23.88 16.67 4.43
N LYS A 267 -22.69 16.18 4.86
CA LYS A 267 -22.21 14.82 4.55
C LYS A 267 -22.22 13.95 5.80
N ILE A 268 -23.28 13.16 5.95
CA ILE A 268 -23.45 12.18 7.03
C ILE A 268 -22.98 10.81 6.53
N ILE A 269 -22.26 10.07 7.36
CA ILE A 269 -21.88 8.68 7.15
C ILE A 269 -22.38 7.82 8.30
N ASN A 270 -22.74 6.57 8.00
CA ASN A 270 -23.05 5.57 9.01
C ASN A 270 -21.74 4.94 9.49
N VAL A 271 -21.49 5.02 10.77
CA VAL A 271 -20.33 4.40 11.43
C VAL A 271 -20.77 3.04 11.97
N THR A 272 -20.43 1.99 11.27
CA THR A 272 -20.78 0.60 11.59
C THR A 272 -19.58 -0.32 11.70
N THR A 273 -18.42 0.10 11.14
CA THR A 273 -17.20 -0.64 11.17
C THR A 273 -16.09 0.11 11.91
N ILE A 274 -15.04 -0.60 12.30
CA ILE A 274 -13.85 0.01 12.92
C ILE A 274 -13.26 1.07 11.97
N GLY A 275 -13.19 0.76 10.68
CA GLY A 275 -12.68 1.69 9.68
C GLY A 275 -13.55 2.93 9.52
N ASP A 276 -14.88 2.80 9.60
CA ASP A 276 -15.77 3.96 9.56
C ASP A 276 -15.52 4.88 10.76
N LYS A 277 -15.35 4.31 11.98
CA LYS A 277 -15.01 5.06 13.21
C LYS A 277 -13.76 5.91 13.01
N TRP A 278 -12.67 5.30 12.54
CA TRP A 278 -11.40 6.01 12.41
C TRP A 278 -11.38 6.97 11.21
N SER A 279 -12.08 6.63 10.13
CA SER A 279 -12.26 7.52 8.97
C SER A 279 -13.09 8.77 9.37
N ALA A 280 -14.18 8.59 10.12
CA ALA A 280 -14.97 9.70 10.64
C ALA A 280 -14.14 10.60 11.58
N TYR A 281 -13.39 10.00 12.50
CA TYR A 281 -12.50 10.73 13.41
C TYR A 281 -11.46 11.56 12.64
N GLN A 282 -10.76 10.94 11.67
CA GLN A 282 -9.78 11.62 10.83
C GLN A 282 -10.41 12.80 10.08
N ALA A 283 -11.55 12.57 9.42
CA ALA A 283 -12.26 13.61 8.67
C ALA A 283 -12.70 14.78 9.55
N LYS A 284 -13.25 14.51 10.73
CA LYS A 284 -13.76 15.54 11.66
C LYS A 284 -12.63 16.34 12.28
N LYS A 285 -11.59 15.68 12.80
CA LYS A 285 -10.51 16.34 13.53
C LYS A 285 -9.52 17.02 12.58
N TYR A 286 -9.14 16.34 11.50
CA TYR A 286 -8.02 16.80 10.64
C TYR A 286 -8.47 17.31 9.27
N LYS A 287 -9.76 17.22 8.93
CA LYS A 287 -10.30 17.62 7.61
C LYS A 287 -9.56 16.93 6.45
N SER A 288 -9.06 15.72 6.68
CA SER A 288 -8.31 14.90 5.73
C SER A 288 -8.83 13.48 5.72
N LEU A 289 -8.78 12.84 4.55
CA LEU A 289 -9.08 11.42 4.35
C LEU A 289 -7.94 10.71 3.62
N SER A 290 -6.74 11.32 3.57
CA SER A 290 -5.57 10.73 2.94
C SER A 290 -4.89 9.71 3.83
N GLN A 291 -4.31 8.66 3.25
CA GLN A 291 -3.46 7.67 3.92
C GLN A 291 -2.15 7.49 3.14
N PRO A 292 -1.02 7.31 3.85
CA PRO A 292 -0.85 7.48 5.30
C PRO A 292 -0.98 8.93 5.70
N TYR A 293 -1.49 9.18 6.90
CA TYR A 293 -1.54 10.50 7.50
C TYR A 293 -1.09 10.40 8.96
N TYR A 294 -0.06 11.17 9.31
CA TYR A 294 0.61 11.09 10.60
C TYR A 294 0.44 12.36 11.41
N ARG A 295 0.26 12.19 12.72
CA ARG A 295 0.27 13.27 13.70
C ARG A 295 1.09 12.85 14.91
N MET A 296 1.71 13.83 15.58
CA MET A 296 2.28 13.60 16.90
C MET A 296 1.43 14.31 17.93
N LEU A 297 1.13 13.57 19.02
CA LEU A 297 0.30 14.07 20.11
C LEU A 297 1.12 14.10 21.39
N ASP A 298 0.77 15.04 22.27
CA ASP A 298 1.32 15.09 23.63
C ASP A 298 0.68 14.02 24.54
N LYS A 299 1.09 13.98 25.78
CA LYS A 299 0.56 13.03 26.82
C LYS A 299 -0.93 13.23 27.16
N ASN A 300 -1.56 14.32 26.73
CA ASN A 300 -2.98 14.61 26.92
C ASN A 300 -3.80 14.31 25.65
N GLY A 301 -3.15 13.89 24.54
CA GLY A 301 -3.79 13.63 23.25
C GLY A 301 -3.98 14.88 22.41
N GLU A 302 -3.34 16.00 22.77
CA GLU A 302 -3.37 17.24 21.98
C GLU A 302 -2.27 17.22 20.92
N ASP A 303 -2.59 17.81 19.75
CA ASP A 303 -1.67 17.86 18.62
C ASP A 303 -0.43 18.71 18.90
N LEU A 304 0.75 18.16 18.66
CA LEU A 304 1.99 18.93 18.61
C LEU A 304 2.03 19.83 17.37
N SER A 305 2.73 20.97 17.48
CA SER A 305 2.75 21.99 16.44
C SER A 305 3.65 21.69 15.22
N ASN A 306 4.26 20.46 15.17
CA ASN A 306 5.02 19.99 14.01
C ASN A 306 4.16 19.66 12.78
N GLY A 307 2.84 19.84 12.87
CA GLY A 307 1.93 19.62 11.75
C GLY A 307 1.70 18.13 11.44
N SER A 308 1.17 17.85 10.25
CA SER A 308 0.97 16.50 9.74
C SER A 308 2.12 16.05 8.84
N ALA A 309 2.37 14.74 8.80
CA ALA A 309 3.20 14.13 7.76
C ALA A 309 2.36 13.18 6.90
N ASP A 310 2.78 13.01 5.65
CA ASP A 310 2.15 12.12 4.66
C ASP A 310 3.21 11.55 3.71
N TYR A 311 2.78 10.63 2.82
CA TYR A 311 3.69 10.04 1.85
C TYR A 311 4.20 11.04 0.80
N LEU A 312 3.39 12.02 0.42
CA LEU A 312 3.74 12.95 -0.65
C LEU A 312 4.88 13.90 -0.23
N ASN A 313 4.78 14.44 0.99
CA ASN A 313 5.72 15.44 1.50
C ASN A 313 6.85 14.82 2.33
N HIS A 314 6.62 13.64 2.92
CA HIS A 314 7.56 13.00 3.86
C HIS A 314 7.90 11.55 3.46
N GLY A 315 7.73 11.19 2.17
CA GLY A 315 7.97 9.83 1.65
C GLY A 315 9.44 9.42 1.58
N ASN A 316 10.36 10.18 2.16
CA ASN A 316 11.78 9.86 2.27
C ASN A 316 12.27 9.97 3.72
N ARG A 317 13.44 9.34 3.99
CA ARG A 317 14.02 9.29 5.33
C ARG A 317 14.28 10.67 5.94
N GLN A 318 14.81 11.59 5.16
CA GLN A 318 15.32 12.86 5.71
C GLN A 318 14.17 13.74 6.19
N ASP A 319 13.16 13.94 5.35
CA ASP A 319 12.01 14.79 5.67
C ASP A 319 11.18 14.17 6.81
N PHE A 320 10.97 12.85 6.81
CA PHE A 320 10.24 12.17 7.87
C PHE A 320 10.99 12.20 9.20
N LEU A 321 12.30 11.97 9.19
CA LEU A 321 13.14 12.05 10.39
C LEU A 321 13.16 13.47 10.97
N GLN A 322 13.25 14.48 10.12
CA GLN A 322 13.18 15.89 10.55
C GLN A 322 11.84 16.20 11.22
N TRP A 323 10.74 15.77 10.62
CA TRP A 323 9.40 15.95 11.16
C TRP A 323 9.23 15.28 12.53
N LEU A 324 9.71 14.03 12.70
CA LEU A 324 9.71 13.33 13.97
C LEU A 324 10.53 14.06 15.05
N ARG A 325 11.74 14.53 14.70
CA ARG A 325 12.61 15.25 15.64
C ARG A 325 11.98 16.55 16.10
N THR A 326 11.38 17.30 15.19
CA THR A 326 10.67 18.54 15.54
C THR A 326 9.54 18.27 16.54
N GLY A 327 8.75 17.22 16.34
CA GLY A 327 7.71 16.82 17.30
C GLY A 327 8.27 16.42 18.67
N LEU A 328 9.38 15.68 18.70
CA LEU A 328 10.04 15.30 19.96
C LEU A 328 10.63 16.48 20.73
N GLU A 329 11.18 17.47 20.01
CA GLU A 329 11.69 18.73 20.63
C GLU A 329 10.55 19.51 21.25
N GLN A 330 9.43 19.63 20.57
CA GLN A 330 8.23 20.31 21.10
C GLN A 330 7.66 19.59 22.32
N TYR A 331 7.58 18.28 22.29
CA TYR A 331 7.12 17.50 23.44
C TYR A 331 8.00 17.71 24.68
N LYS A 332 9.31 17.86 24.51
CA LYS A 332 10.24 18.13 25.62
C LYS A 332 10.11 19.55 26.18
N SER A 333 9.59 20.47 25.38
CA SER A 333 9.39 21.87 25.79
C SER A 333 8.00 22.16 26.36
N SER A 334 7.05 21.23 26.25
CA SER A 334 5.69 21.27 26.80
C SER A 334 5.61 20.56 28.15
#